data_5791cc6b9321fd357a71331b2fb09802
#
_entry.id   5791cc6b9321fd357a71331b2fb09802
#
_cell.length_a   1.000
_cell.length_b   1.000
_cell.length_c   1.000
_cell.angle_alpha   90.00
_cell.angle_beta   90.00
_cell.angle_gamma   90.00
#
_symmetry.space_group_name_H-M   'P 1'
#
loop_
_entity.id
_entity.type
_entity.pdbx_description
1 polymer ?
#
loop_
_entity_poly.entity_id
_entity_poly.type
_entity_poly.pdbx_seq_one_letter_code
_entity_poly.pdbx_strand_id
1 'polypeptide(L)'
;MKRMHSGAGKRTFGLCMLMATLLFGPAVAKADPVLDWNVIAVDTAVANGQNPYAQARFAAIVQVAVFEAVNAITGDYRPYIGSIVAPHGASANAAAVQAAYRVLSAYFPASTSTLDAARASSLASIPDGKAKIDGIATGEAAAHALIALRANDGSSPPQFETPGPPVPGEWQATVSCPSVNGVASGIGFQWQNVTPFGIRNAKEFLLAPPPALRSNEYAKAYNEVMTVGSLDSTERPPDRSDVATYYAATSPTQAFNQAARQVAQEQRHSLSENARALALINMAISDSLVASFFNKYHYNFWRPETAIRAGDTDGNRRTDPDPNFLPFIVTPCFPSYPSNHGSAANAAAAVMRRLYGEAGHSMTLSNPAVPTIVLQYTSFRQITNDISDARVYGGIHFRTDQDAGALLGLAVGKAVYEHNLHPVHDDHWDNDRDDD
;
A
#
# COMPACT_ATOMS: atom_id res chain seq x y z
N MET A 1 85.45 -32.40 -47.32
CA MET A 1 84.48 -33.51 -47.62
C MET A 1 83.09 -33.08 -47.25
N LYS A 2 82.33 -32.79 -48.27
CA LYS A 2 80.93 -33.29 -48.56
C LYS A 2 80.09 -33.53 -47.30
N ARG A 3 78.86 -32.94 -47.13
CA ARG A 3 77.70 -32.97 -48.04
C ARG A 3 76.67 -31.95 -47.65
N MET A 4 76.03 -31.36 -48.66
CA MET A 4 74.73 -30.66 -48.63
C MET A 4 73.64 -31.52 -48.14
N HIS A 5 72.67 -30.96 -47.43
CA HIS A 5 71.27 -31.37 -47.63
C HIS A 5 70.29 -30.21 -47.35
N SER A 6 69.41 -30.07 -48.29
CA SER A 6 68.32 -29.17 -48.49
C SER A 6 67.26 -29.31 -47.37
N GLY A 7 66.64 -28.21 -47.06
CA GLY A 7 65.51 -28.27 -46.14
C GLY A 7 64.28 -27.58 -46.58
N ALA A 8 63.23 -27.82 -46.28
CA ALA A 8 61.89 -27.38 -46.65
C ALA A 8 61.41 -26.22 -45.81
N GLY A 9 61.02 -25.15 -46.45
CA GLY A 9 60.30 -24.05 -45.77
C GLY A 9 58.88 -24.43 -45.36
N LYS A 10 58.55 -24.26 -44.11
CA LYS A 10 57.18 -24.29 -43.60
C LYS A 10 56.60 -22.89 -43.61
N ARG A 11 55.64 -22.63 -44.51
CA ARG A 11 54.79 -21.45 -44.50
C ARG A 11 53.77 -21.62 -43.38
N THR A 12 53.89 -20.83 -42.30
CA THR A 12 52.88 -20.68 -41.26
C THR A 12 51.84 -19.67 -41.76
N PHE A 13 50.64 -20.12 -42.02
CA PHE A 13 49.47 -19.27 -42.20
C PHE A 13 49.02 -18.78 -40.83
N GLY A 14 49.23 -17.50 -40.55
CA GLY A 14 48.68 -16.84 -39.40
C GLY A 14 47.19 -16.54 -39.60
N LEU A 15 46.34 -17.26 -38.86
CA LEU A 15 44.92 -17.02 -38.84
C LEU A 15 44.69 -15.85 -37.84
N CYS A 16 44.47 -14.64 -38.36
CA CYS A 16 43.99 -13.51 -37.56
C CYS A 16 42.54 -13.74 -37.15
N MET A 17 42.34 -14.21 -35.91
CA MET A 17 41.05 -14.30 -35.31
C MET A 17 40.64 -12.89 -34.80
N LEU A 18 39.76 -12.22 -35.58
CA LEU A 18 39.14 -10.95 -35.18
C LEU A 18 38.16 -11.24 -34.05
N MET A 19 38.55 -11.02 -32.81
CA MET A 19 37.65 -10.97 -31.65
C MET A 19 36.81 -9.71 -31.74
N ALA A 20 35.56 -9.83 -32.24
CA ALA A 20 34.57 -8.80 -32.10
C ALA A 20 34.11 -8.75 -30.61
N THR A 21 34.70 -7.85 -29.84
CA THR A 21 34.20 -7.48 -28.52
C THR A 21 32.86 -6.76 -28.69
N LEU A 22 31.75 -7.49 -28.48
CA LEU A 22 30.44 -6.90 -28.27
C LEU A 22 30.49 -6.09 -26.97
N LEU A 23 30.65 -4.79 -27.10
CA LEU A 23 30.44 -3.84 -26.02
C LEU A 23 28.95 -3.82 -25.70
N PHE A 24 28.53 -4.66 -24.77
CA PHE A 24 27.25 -4.45 -24.07
C PHE A 24 27.45 -3.21 -23.19
N GLY A 25 27.10 -2.04 -23.71
CA GLY A 25 26.89 -0.87 -22.88
C GLY A 25 25.82 -1.18 -21.83
N PRO A 26 25.90 -0.61 -20.61
CA PRO A 26 24.84 -0.78 -19.63
C PRO A 26 23.53 -0.32 -20.30
N ALA A 27 22.57 -1.22 -20.40
CA ALA A 27 21.22 -0.87 -20.82
C ALA A 27 20.70 0.18 -19.81
N VAL A 28 20.62 1.43 -20.25
CA VAL A 28 19.96 2.48 -19.47
C VAL A 28 18.54 1.97 -19.23
N ALA A 29 18.19 1.66 -17.98
CA ALA A 29 16.85 1.27 -17.63
C ALA A 29 15.90 2.35 -18.15
N LYS A 30 14.97 1.98 -19.03
CA LYS A 30 14.00 2.92 -19.60
C LYS A 30 13.16 3.42 -18.44
N ALA A 31 13.11 4.75 -18.25
CA ALA A 31 12.27 5.36 -17.23
C ALA A 31 10.83 4.87 -17.39
N ASP A 32 10.24 4.39 -16.30
CA ASP A 32 8.83 3.96 -16.27
C ASP A 32 8.01 5.04 -15.54
N PRO A 33 7.29 5.89 -16.27
CA PRO A 33 6.53 6.98 -15.67
C PRO A 33 5.41 6.50 -14.71
N VAL A 34 4.94 5.27 -14.83
CA VAL A 34 3.97 4.72 -13.88
C VAL A 34 4.61 4.52 -12.51
N LEU A 35 5.82 3.94 -12.47
CA LEU A 35 6.58 3.75 -11.24
C LEU A 35 7.06 5.08 -10.66
N ASP A 36 7.57 5.98 -11.49
CA ASP A 36 8.07 7.30 -11.07
C ASP A 36 6.96 8.16 -10.45
N TRP A 37 5.81 8.21 -11.11
CA TRP A 37 4.66 8.97 -10.61
C TRP A 37 3.93 8.30 -9.45
N ASN A 38 4.14 7.01 -9.22
CA ASN A 38 3.72 6.36 -7.99
C ASN A 38 4.53 6.88 -6.77
N VAL A 39 5.85 7.09 -6.92
CA VAL A 39 6.66 7.76 -5.88
C VAL A 39 6.09 9.15 -5.59
N ILE A 40 5.95 9.97 -6.63
CA ILE A 40 5.46 11.35 -6.51
C ILE A 40 4.07 11.39 -5.84
N ALA A 41 3.18 10.46 -6.18
CA ALA A 41 1.84 10.41 -5.60
C ALA A 41 1.86 10.14 -4.10
N VAL A 42 2.61 9.12 -3.67
CA VAL A 42 2.73 8.76 -2.26
C VAL A 42 3.41 9.89 -1.47
N ASP A 43 4.52 10.42 -1.97
CA ASP A 43 5.28 11.47 -1.32
C ASP A 43 4.49 12.79 -1.23
N THR A 44 3.71 13.13 -2.27
CA THR A 44 2.84 14.31 -2.26
C THR A 44 1.77 14.21 -1.16
N ALA A 45 1.13 13.04 -1.03
CA ALA A 45 0.14 12.85 0.02
C ALA A 45 0.75 12.96 1.43
N VAL A 46 1.94 12.38 1.65
CA VAL A 46 2.69 12.47 2.90
C VAL A 46 3.10 13.91 3.20
N ALA A 47 3.68 14.62 2.24
CA ALA A 47 4.16 15.99 2.38
C ALA A 47 3.03 16.99 2.68
N ASN A 48 1.79 16.68 2.25
CA ASN A 48 0.60 17.45 2.58
C ASN A 48 -0.10 16.97 3.87
N GLY A 49 0.58 16.21 4.72
CA GLY A 49 0.09 15.83 6.05
C GLY A 49 -1.11 14.89 6.04
N GLN A 50 -1.34 14.16 4.93
CA GLN A 50 -2.45 13.23 4.88
C GLN A 50 -2.24 12.06 5.83
N ASN A 51 -3.26 11.74 6.62
CA ASN A 51 -3.24 10.57 7.49
C ASN A 51 -3.21 9.25 6.67
N PRO A 52 -2.83 8.10 7.25
CA PRO A 52 -2.60 6.87 6.49
C PRO A 52 -3.79 6.39 5.63
N TYR A 53 -5.02 6.57 6.10
CA TYR A 53 -6.19 6.16 5.34
C TYR A 53 -6.51 7.12 4.18
N ALA A 54 -6.24 8.42 4.33
CA ALA A 54 -6.34 9.37 3.24
C ALA A 54 -5.21 9.17 2.21
N GLN A 55 -3.96 8.86 2.65
CA GLN A 55 -2.87 8.47 1.75
C GLN A 55 -3.29 7.31 0.84
N ALA A 56 -3.91 6.26 1.39
CA ALA A 56 -4.40 5.11 0.63
C ALA A 56 -5.43 5.50 -0.43
N ARG A 57 -6.40 6.34 -0.06
CA ARG A 57 -7.42 6.84 -0.99
C ARG A 57 -6.81 7.65 -2.13
N PHE A 58 -5.92 8.59 -1.83
CA PHE A 58 -5.29 9.40 -2.87
C PHE A 58 -4.39 8.57 -3.80
N ALA A 59 -3.62 7.64 -3.24
CA ALA A 59 -2.84 6.70 -4.04
C ALA A 59 -3.73 5.87 -4.96
N ALA A 60 -4.89 5.38 -4.48
CA ALA A 60 -5.85 4.65 -5.31
C ALA A 60 -6.42 5.52 -6.43
N ILE A 61 -6.83 6.76 -6.16
CA ILE A 61 -7.35 7.68 -7.20
C ILE A 61 -6.30 7.91 -8.28
N VAL A 62 -5.05 8.20 -7.90
CA VAL A 62 -3.96 8.43 -8.85
C VAL A 62 -3.69 7.18 -9.70
N GLN A 63 -3.53 6.01 -9.04
CA GLN A 63 -3.14 4.79 -9.75
C GLN A 63 -4.26 4.25 -10.66
N VAL A 64 -5.52 4.40 -10.27
CA VAL A 64 -6.65 4.04 -11.14
C VAL A 64 -6.75 5.01 -12.33
N ALA A 65 -6.51 6.32 -12.14
CA ALA A 65 -6.47 7.27 -13.25
C ALA A 65 -5.32 6.97 -14.24
N VAL A 66 -4.15 6.62 -13.71
CA VAL A 66 -2.99 6.18 -14.51
C VAL A 66 -3.32 4.90 -15.27
N PHE A 67 -3.93 3.93 -14.61
CA PHE A 67 -4.37 2.68 -15.26
C PHE A 67 -5.35 2.95 -16.40
N GLU A 68 -6.41 3.73 -16.17
CA GLU A 68 -7.39 4.07 -17.22
C GLU A 68 -6.74 4.75 -18.41
N ALA A 69 -5.82 5.70 -18.17
CA ALA A 69 -5.12 6.42 -19.22
C ALA A 69 -4.22 5.50 -20.07
N VAL A 70 -3.46 4.61 -19.42
CA VAL A 70 -2.59 3.65 -20.10
C VAL A 70 -3.43 2.62 -20.83
N ASN A 71 -4.41 2.02 -20.16
CA ASN A 71 -5.22 0.94 -20.71
C ASN A 71 -6.11 1.40 -21.87
N ALA A 72 -6.58 2.64 -21.89
CA ALA A 72 -7.29 3.21 -23.05
C ALA A 72 -6.43 3.21 -24.32
N ILE A 73 -5.11 3.18 -24.22
CA ILE A 73 -4.15 3.17 -25.33
C ILE A 73 -3.70 1.73 -25.66
N THR A 74 -3.43 0.92 -24.62
CA THR A 74 -2.87 -0.43 -24.80
C THR A 74 -3.94 -1.50 -25.02
N GLY A 75 -5.10 -1.36 -24.37
CA GLY A 75 -6.24 -2.29 -24.52
C GLY A 75 -6.03 -3.66 -23.86
N ASP A 76 -5.06 -3.81 -22.95
CA ASP A 76 -4.66 -5.11 -22.41
C ASP A 76 -5.65 -5.67 -21.36
N TYR A 77 -6.42 -4.78 -20.71
CA TYR A 77 -7.28 -5.13 -19.57
C TYR A 77 -8.69 -4.58 -19.72
N ARG A 78 -9.63 -5.17 -19.00
CA ARG A 78 -10.98 -4.60 -18.81
C ARG A 78 -10.85 -3.26 -18.05
N PRO A 79 -11.42 -2.17 -18.59
CA PRO A 79 -11.27 -0.84 -17.98
C PRO A 79 -12.04 -0.73 -16.66
N TYR A 80 -11.62 0.20 -15.80
CA TYR A 80 -12.33 0.52 -14.56
C TYR A 80 -13.57 1.39 -14.82
N ILE A 81 -13.43 2.46 -15.63
CA ILE A 81 -14.52 3.38 -16.01
C ILE A 81 -15.12 3.00 -17.36
N GLY A 82 -14.27 2.64 -18.34
CA GLY A 82 -14.68 2.19 -19.66
C GLY A 82 -15.13 3.26 -20.65
N SER A 83 -15.07 4.54 -20.29
CA SER A 83 -15.52 5.64 -21.17
C SER A 83 -14.38 6.41 -21.83
N ILE A 84 -13.13 6.07 -21.56
CA ILE A 84 -11.96 6.78 -22.07
C ILE A 84 -11.57 6.20 -23.44
N VAL A 85 -11.61 7.05 -24.47
CA VAL A 85 -11.20 6.68 -25.83
C VAL A 85 -9.91 7.43 -26.18
N ALA A 86 -8.88 6.66 -26.53
CA ALA A 86 -7.59 7.20 -26.95
C ALA A 86 -7.47 7.19 -28.49
N PRO A 87 -6.88 8.24 -29.10
CA PRO A 87 -6.51 8.21 -30.50
C PRO A 87 -5.46 7.12 -30.78
N HIS A 88 -5.55 6.48 -31.95
CA HIS A 88 -4.57 5.47 -32.35
C HIS A 88 -3.13 6.05 -32.38
N GLY A 89 -2.21 5.35 -31.76
CA GLY A 89 -0.81 5.76 -31.66
C GLY A 89 -0.50 6.82 -30.60
N ALA A 90 -1.44 7.13 -29.71
CA ALA A 90 -1.20 7.98 -28.54
C ALA A 90 -0.09 7.40 -27.64
N SER A 91 0.66 8.27 -26.96
CA SER A 91 1.75 7.86 -26.08
C SER A 91 1.21 7.46 -24.70
N ALA A 92 1.26 6.17 -24.36
CA ALA A 92 0.89 5.68 -23.03
C ALA A 92 1.76 6.28 -21.91
N ASN A 93 3.05 6.53 -22.17
CA ASN A 93 3.92 7.22 -21.22
C ASN A 93 3.43 8.64 -20.91
N ALA A 94 3.06 9.40 -21.94
CA ALA A 94 2.55 10.77 -21.75
C ALA A 94 1.18 10.77 -21.04
N ALA A 95 0.36 9.75 -21.31
CA ALA A 95 -0.93 9.58 -20.66
C ALA A 95 -0.78 9.27 -19.17
N ALA A 96 0.15 8.38 -18.79
CA ALA A 96 0.45 8.08 -17.40
C ALA A 96 0.91 9.32 -16.62
N VAL A 97 1.87 10.07 -17.17
CA VAL A 97 2.36 11.33 -16.58
C VAL A 97 1.22 12.32 -16.36
N GLN A 98 0.42 12.57 -17.39
CA GLN A 98 -0.64 13.58 -17.32
C GLN A 98 -1.76 13.16 -16.37
N ALA A 99 -2.14 11.88 -16.35
CA ALA A 99 -3.18 11.40 -15.45
C ALA A 99 -2.79 11.58 -13.98
N ALA A 100 -1.58 11.16 -13.60
CA ALA A 100 -1.09 11.34 -12.24
C ALA A 100 -0.96 12.81 -11.86
N TYR A 101 -0.32 13.62 -12.71
CA TYR A 101 -0.18 15.07 -12.51
C TYR A 101 -1.53 15.75 -12.27
N ARG A 102 -2.52 15.47 -13.11
CA ARG A 102 -3.82 16.17 -13.04
C ARG A 102 -4.60 15.83 -11.79
N VAL A 103 -4.58 14.56 -11.35
CA VAL A 103 -5.18 14.15 -10.08
C VAL A 103 -4.48 14.85 -8.91
N LEU A 104 -3.15 14.80 -8.85
CA LEU A 104 -2.38 15.37 -7.75
C LEU A 104 -2.55 16.90 -7.67
N SER A 105 -2.49 17.61 -8.79
CA SER A 105 -2.66 19.07 -8.81
C SER A 105 -4.08 19.50 -8.41
N ALA A 106 -5.09 18.68 -8.67
CA ALA A 106 -6.47 18.96 -8.26
C ALA A 106 -6.67 18.82 -6.74
N TYR A 107 -6.08 17.78 -6.13
CA TYR A 107 -6.27 17.52 -4.71
C TYR A 107 -5.22 18.22 -3.83
N PHE A 108 -4.05 18.56 -4.37
CA PHE A 108 -2.93 19.16 -3.64
C PHE A 108 -2.45 20.45 -4.33
N PRO A 109 -3.27 21.51 -4.41
CA PRO A 109 -2.92 22.75 -5.11
C PRO A 109 -1.69 23.45 -4.52
N ALA A 110 -1.39 23.24 -3.24
CA ALA A 110 -0.17 23.76 -2.61
C ALA A 110 1.11 23.14 -3.17
N SER A 111 1.04 21.95 -3.76
CA SER A 111 2.17 21.23 -4.37
C SER A 111 2.33 21.51 -5.88
N THR A 112 1.50 22.38 -6.49
CA THR A 112 1.45 22.58 -7.95
C THR A 112 2.80 22.90 -8.55
N SER A 113 3.59 23.79 -7.96
CA SER A 113 4.92 24.16 -8.49
C SER A 113 5.87 22.96 -8.60
N THR A 114 5.90 22.09 -7.58
CA THR A 114 6.72 20.88 -7.59
C THR A 114 6.19 19.87 -8.61
N LEU A 115 4.88 19.72 -8.70
CA LEU A 115 4.23 18.83 -9.65
C LEU A 115 4.43 19.29 -11.10
N ASP A 116 4.38 20.62 -11.37
CA ASP A 116 4.67 21.20 -12.68
C ASP A 116 6.10 20.88 -13.14
N ALA A 117 7.07 21.05 -12.24
CA ALA A 117 8.47 20.73 -12.53
C ALA A 117 8.66 19.23 -12.83
N ALA A 118 8.05 18.35 -12.03
CA ALA A 118 8.10 16.91 -12.24
C ALA A 118 7.45 16.50 -13.57
N ARG A 119 6.28 17.09 -13.90
CA ARG A 119 5.59 16.86 -15.17
C ARG A 119 6.45 17.30 -16.36
N ALA A 120 6.99 18.50 -16.30
CA ALA A 120 7.85 19.02 -17.37
C ALA A 120 9.06 18.10 -17.60
N SER A 121 9.73 17.66 -16.53
CA SER A 121 10.86 16.73 -16.59
C SER A 121 10.47 15.38 -17.21
N SER A 122 9.36 14.78 -16.76
CA SER A 122 8.91 13.49 -17.29
C SER A 122 8.52 13.57 -18.78
N LEU A 123 7.81 14.64 -19.18
CA LEU A 123 7.40 14.85 -20.56
C LEU A 123 8.58 15.20 -21.50
N ALA A 124 9.65 15.80 -21.00
CA ALA A 124 10.83 16.12 -21.79
C ALA A 124 11.54 14.85 -22.33
N SER A 125 11.41 13.71 -21.65
CA SER A 125 11.95 12.41 -22.08
C SER A 125 11.15 11.74 -23.20
N ILE A 126 9.94 12.25 -23.52
CA ILE A 126 9.03 11.71 -24.53
C ILE A 126 9.15 12.55 -25.80
N PRO A 127 9.41 11.94 -26.98
CA PRO A 127 9.53 12.68 -28.24
C PRO A 127 8.31 13.58 -28.52
N ASP A 128 8.56 14.81 -28.97
CA ASP A 128 7.52 15.71 -29.36
C ASP A 128 6.76 15.22 -30.61
N GLY A 129 5.49 15.55 -30.70
CA GLY A 129 4.64 15.20 -31.82
C GLY A 129 3.22 14.80 -31.40
N LYS A 130 2.45 14.36 -32.40
CA LYS A 130 1.03 14.02 -32.22
C LYS A 130 0.80 12.95 -31.16
N ALA A 131 1.63 11.92 -31.11
CA ALA A 131 1.52 10.85 -30.12
C ALA A 131 1.57 11.37 -28.68
N LYS A 132 2.50 12.29 -28.38
CA LYS A 132 2.64 12.92 -27.08
C LYS A 132 1.42 13.79 -26.73
N ILE A 133 0.95 14.59 -27.70
CA ILE A 133 -0.24 15.46 -27.53
C ILE A 133 -1.48 14.60 -27.23
N ASP A 134 -1.69 13.57 -28.03
CA ASP A 134 -2.83 12.64 -27.87
C ASP A 134 -2.76 11.88 -26.53
N GLY A 135 -1.55 11.47 -26.11
CA GLY A 135 -1.34 10.84 -24.80
C GLY A 135 -1.69 11.77 -23.65
N ILE A 136 -1.22 13.03 -23.70
CA ILE A 136 -1.57 14.04 -22.70
C ILE A 136 -3.09 14.24 -22.62
N ALA A 137 -3.76 14.35 -23.77
CA ALA A 137 -5.22 14.51 -23.81
C ALA A 137 -5.95 13.29 -23.21
N THR A 138 -5.47 12.07 -23.48
CA THR A 138 -6.01 10.84 -22.90
C THR A 138 -5.82 10.79 -21.38
N GLY A 139 -4.64 11.14 -20.87
CA GLY A 139 -4.36 11.22 -19.44
C GLY A 139 -5.22 12.26 -18.73
N GLU A 140 -5.43 13.42 -19.34
CA GLU A 140 -6.31 14.47 -18.82
C GLU A 140 -7.76 13.97 -18.70
N ALA A 141 -8.27 13.31 -19.74
CA ALA A 141 -9.62 12.74 -19.74
C ALA A 141 -9.82 11.69 -18.65
N ALA A 142 -8.87 10.76 -18.48
CA ALA A 142 -8.91 9.73 -17.44
C ALA A 142 -8.90 10.36 -16.04
N ALA A 143 -8.02 11.33 -15.79
CA ALA A 143 -7.96 12.04 -14.53
C ALA A 143 -9.27 12.76 -14.19
N HIS A 144 -9.83 13.49 -15.13
CA HIS A 144 -11.11 14.18 -14.94
C HIS A 144 -12.25 13.22 -14.61
N ALA A 145 -12.32 12.07 -15.28
CA ALA A 145 -13.33 11.05 -15.00
C ALA A 145 -13.20 10.48 -13.58
N LEU A 146 -11.98 10.18 -13.12
CA LEU A 146 -11.74 9.71 -11.76
C LEU A 146 -12.02 10.77 -10.70
N ILE A 147 -11.59 12.01 -10.91
CA ILE A 147 -11.88 13.13 -10.01
C ILE A 147 -13.40 13.31 -9.85
N ALA A 148 -14.15 13.30 -10.96
CA ALA A 148 -15.59 13.41 -10.93
C ALA A 148 -16.26 12.24 -10.21
N LEU A 149 -15.82 11.00 -10.47
CA LEU A 149 -16.32 9.78 -9.81
C LEU A 149 -16.11 9.80 -8.30
N ARG A 150 -14.99 10.41 -7.84
CA ARG A 150 -14.60 10.44 -6.43
C ARG A 150 -14.94 11.73 -5.70
N ALA A 151 -15.61 12.69 -6.37
CA ALA A 151 -15.92 14.00 -5.79
C ALA A 151 -16.82 13.92 -4.54
N ASN A 152 -17.74 12.96 -4.51
CA ASN A 152 -18.71 12.77 -3.43
C ASN A 152 -18.66 11.35 -2.87
N ASP A 153 -17.48 10.82 -2.64
CA ASP A 153 -17.28 9.43 -2.19
C ASP A 153 -17.44 9.23 -0.69
N GLY A 154 -17.82 10.26 0.06
CA GLY A 154 -18.03 10.18 1.51
C GLY A 154 -16.78 10.43 2.36
N SER A 155 -15.62 10.70 1.76
CA SER A 155 -14.38 10.97 2.50
C SER A 155 -14.35 12.35 3.19
N SER A 156 -15.22 13.25 2.79
CA SER A 156 -15.32 14.62 3.30
C SER A 156 -16.79 15.03 3.48
N PRO A 157 -17.13 15.87 4.48
CA PRO A 157 -16.24 16.44 5.49
C PRO A 157 -15.81 15.43 6.55
N PRO A 158 -14.71 15.70 7.31
CA PRO A 158 -14.31 14.86 8.45
C PRO A 158 -15.45 14.74 9.47
N GLN A 159 -15.66 13.52 9.99
CA GLN A 159 -16.59 13.24 11.06
C GLN A 159 -15.84 12.65 12.25
N PHE A 160 -16.34 12.95 13.44
CA PHE A 160 -15.74 12.57 14.70
C PHE A 160 -16.71 11.74 15.51
N GLU A 161 -16.18 10.77 16.27
CA GLU A 161 -16.95 9.95 17.18
C GLU A 161 -16.74 10.46 18.61
N THR A 162 -17.82 10.77 19.29
CA THR A 162 -17.77 11.10 20.71
C THR A 162 -17.94 9.82 21.53
N PRO A 163 -16.95 9.42 22.35
CA PRO A 163 -17.06 8.20 23.13
C PRO A 163 -18.21 8.31 24.14
N GLY A 164 -18.89 7.19 24.39
CA GLY A 164 -19.89 7.07 25.46
C GLY A 164 -19.25 7.09 26.85
N PRO A 165 -20.05 6.93 27.91
CA PRO A 165 -19.55 6.70 29.25
C PRO A 165 -18.56 5.52 29.29
N PRO A 166 -17.53 5.56 30.17
CA PRO A 166 -16.57 4.46 30.27
C PRO A 166 -17.25 3.13 30.64
N VAL A 167 -17.19 2.17 29.73
CA VAL A 167 -17.67 0.79 29.92
C VAL A 167 -16.51 -0.14 29.56
N PRO A 168 -16.23 -1.19 30.38
CA PRO A 168 -15.17 -2.15 30.06
C PRO A 168 -15.39 -2.80 28.69
N GLY A 169 -14.34 -2.80 27.87
CA GLY A 169 -14.40 -3.29 26.49
C GLY A 169 -14.71 -2.23 25.43
N GLU A 170 -15.29 -1.09 25.81
CA GLU A 170 -15.64 -0.02 24.87
C GLU A 170 -14.52 1.01 24.74
N TRP A 171 -14.33 1.50 23.52
CA TRP A 171 -13.31 2.47 23.21
C TRP A 171 -13.52 3.80 23.93
N GLN A 172 -12.44 4.31 24.49
CA GLN A 172 -12.35 5.64 25.08
C GLN A 172 -11.23 6.43 24.41
N ALA A 173 -11.44 7.75 24.26
CA ALA A 173 -10.42 8.63 23.75
C ALA A 173 -9.28 8.81 24.77
N THR A 174 -8.04 8.72 24.28
CA THR A 174 -6.85 9.01 25.09
C THR A 174 -6.50 10.50 25.03
N VAL A 175 -5.54 10.93 25.84
CA VAL A 175 -5.10 12.35 25.92
C VAL A 175 -4.51 12.88 24.61
N SER A 176 -4.09 11.99 23.71
CA SER A 176 -3.58 12.35 22.38
C SER A 176 -4.67 12.64 21.35
N CYS A 177 -5.95 12.39 21.69
CA CYS A 177 -7.05 12.57 20.77
C CYS A 177 -7.46 14.04 20.63
N PRO A 178 -7.91 14.46 19.42
CA PRO A 178 -8.35 15.83 19.21
C PRO A 178 -9.58 16.14 20.05
N SER A 179 -9.65 17.37 20.55
CA SER A 179 -10.84 17.87 21.22
C SER A 179 -11.81 18.49 20.23
N VAL A 180 -13.02 17.98 20.18
CA VAL A 180 -14.13 18.52 19.38
C VAL A 180 -15.20 19.00 20.35
N ASN A 181 -15.55 20.29 20.30
CA ASN A 181 -16.49 20.92 21.26
C ASN A 181 -16.16 20.65 22.74
N GLY A 182 -14.86 20.61 23.08
CA GLY A 182 -14.41 20.35 24.45
C GLY A 182 -14.34 18.89 24.87
N VAL A 183 -14.68 17.95 23.99
CA VAL A 183 -14.65 16.50 24.25
C VAL A 183 -13.58 15.83 23.38
N ALA A 184 -12.71 15.03 24.00
CA ALA A 184 -11.74 14.21 23.27
C ALA A 184 -12.49 13.18 22.41
N SER A 185 -12.22 13.17 21.09
CA SER A 185 -13.06 12.49 20.12
C SER A 185 -12.26 11.58 19.19
N GLY A 186 -12.92 10.55 18.66
CA GLY A 186 -12.40 9.67 17.62
C GLY A 186 -12.39 10.33 16.26
N ILE A 187 -11.43 9.95 15.42
CA ILE A 187 -11.26 10.46 14.05
C ILE A 187 -11.61 9.41 13.01
N GLY A 188 -11.92 9.88 11.79
CA GLY A 188 -12.17 8.99 10.66
C GLY A 188 -13.51 8.25 10.72
N PHE A 189 -14.47 8.75 11.49
CA PHE A 189 -15.79 8.13 11.63
C PHE A 189 -16.51 7.98 10.27
N GLN A 190 -16.37 8.96 9.37
CA GLN A 190 -16.92 8.89 8.02
C GLN A 190 -16.29 7.79 7.14
N TRP A 191 -15.10 7.28 7.51
CA TRP A 191 -14.37 6.35 6.64
C TRP A 191 -15.09 5.03 6.42
N GLN A 192 -15.92 4.60 7.37
CA GLN A 192 -16.79 3.43 7.23
C GLN A 192 -17.82 3.53 6.09
N ASN A 193 -18.10 4.75 5.63
CA ASN A 193 -19.10 5.06 4.61
C ASN A 193 -18.45 5.54 3.29
N VAL A 194 -17.12 5.58 3.20
CA VAL A 194 -16.44 5.94 1.96
C VAL A 194 -16.75 4.89 0.89
N THR A 195 -17.10 5.35 -0.29
CA THR A 195 -17.34 4.46 -1.43
C THR A 195 -16.05 3.71 -1.78
N PRO A 196 -16.01 2.37 -1.73
CA PRO A 196 -14.84 1.60 -2.11
C PRO A 196 -14.48 1.75 -3.60
N PHE A 197 -13.32 1.24 -3.99
CA PHE A 197 -12.89 1.19 -5.39
C PHE A 197 -13.22 -0.15 -6.05
N GLY A 198 -12.89 -1.29 -5.43
CA GLY A 198 -12.95 -2.60 -6.04
C GLY A 198 -13.84 -3.61 -5.33
N ILE A 199 -14.29 -3.35 -4.12
CA ILE A 199 -15.32 -4.13 -3.45
C ILE A 199 -16.67 -3.43 -3.54
N ARG A 200 -17.77 -4.18 -3.44
CA ARG A 200 -19.11 -3.63 -3.57
C ARG A 200 -19.51 -2.78 -2.37
N ASN A 201 -19.29 -3.28 -1.16
CA ASN A 201 -19.48 -2.52 0.07
C ASN A 201 -18.73 -3.18 1.26
N ALA A 202 -18.41 -2.37 2.28
CA ALA A 202 -17.68 -2.80 3.47
C ALA A 202 -18.45 -3.82 4.34
N LYS A 203 -19.77 -3.83 4.29
CA LYS A 203 -20.62 -4.67 5.15
C LYS A 203 -20.48 -6.17 4.83
N GLU A 204 -20.09 -6.50 3.59
CA GLU A 204 -19.84 -7.88 3.17
C GLU A 204 -18.63 -8.49 3.89
N PHE A 205 -17.80 -7.65 4.51
CA PHE A 205 -16.58 -8.01 5.22
C PHE A 205 -16.69 -7.81 6.73
N LEU A 206 -17.90 -7.97 7.29
CA LEU A 206 -18.07 -7.96 8.74
C LEU A 206 -17.39 -9.19 9.35
N LEU A 207 -16.45 -8.94 10.26
CA LEU A 207 -15.71 -9.96 10.98
C LEU A 207 -16.52 -10.57 12.14
N ALA A 208 -16.06 -11.69 12.67
CA ALA A 208 -16.49 -12.16 13.99
C ALA A 208 -16.12 -11.11 15.08
N PRO A 209 -16.83 -11.06 16.21
CA PRO A 209 -16.55 -10.11 17.28
C PRO A 209 -15.14 -10.33 17.89
N PRO A 210 -14.56 -9.31 18.52
CA PRO A 210 -13.32 -9.46 19.29
C PRO A 210 -13.51 -10.48 20.42
N PRO A 211 -12.44 -11.08 20.96
CA PRO A 211 -12.52 -12.04 22.06
C PRO A 211 -13.24 -11.45 23.26
N ALA A 212 -14.12 -12.26 23.89
CA ALA A 212 -14.80 -11.84 25.11
C ALA A 212 -13.78 -11.53 26.22
N LEU A 213 -13.99 -10.46 26.99
CA LEU A 213 -13.05 -9.96 28.01
C LEU A 213 -12.65 -11.03 29.03
N ARG A 214 -13.57 -11.96 29.38
CA ARG A 214 -13.32 -13.07 30.32
C ARG A 214 -12.63 -14.27 29.70
N SER A 215 -12.34 -14.25 28.39
CA SER A 215 -11.71 -15.38 27.69
C SER A 215 -10.21 -15.50 27.98
N ASN A 216 -9.67 -16.71 27.79
CA ASN A 216 -8.21 -16.92 27.82
C ASN A 216 -7.49 -16.25 26.66
N GLU A 217 -8.17 -16.15 25.52
CA GLU A 217 -7.64 -15.53 24.32
C GLU A 217 -7.40 -14.04 24.54
N TYR A 218 -8.39 -13.33 25.11
CA TYR A 218 -8.22 -11.94 25.50
C TYR A 218 -7.09 -11.76 26.50
N ALA A 219 -7.06 -12.56 27.59
CA ALA A 219 -6.01 -12.45 28.60
C ALA A 219 -4.62 -12.69 28.03
N LYS A 220 -4.45 -13.65 27.11
CA LYS A 220 -3.17 -13.89 26.42
C LYS A 220 -2.73 -12.66 25.63
N ALA A 221 -3.62 -12.09 24.81
CA ALA A 221 -3.33 -10.92 23.99
C ALA A 221 -3.07 -9.66 24.85
N TYR A 222 -3.82 -9.51 25.95
CA TYR A 222 -3.62 -8.43 26.92
C TYR A 222 -2.22 -8.51 27.57
N ASN A 223 -1.85 -9.68 28.10
CA ASN A 223 -0.56 -9.86 28.78
C ASN A 223 0.62 -9.76 27.81
N GLU A 224 0.47 -10.22 26.56
CA GLU A 224 1.47 -10.01 25.51
C GLU A 224 1.76 -8.52 25.33
N VAL A 225 0.73 -7.71 25.06
CA VAL A 225 0.94 -6.29 24.81
C VAL A 225 1.36 -5.52 26.06
N MET A 226 0.89 -5.89 27.24
CA MET A 226 1.33 -5.31 28.51
C MET A 226 2.84 -5.51 28.72
N THR A 227 3.33 -6.73 28.41
CA THR A 227 4.74 -7.10 28.60
C THR A 227 5.65 -6.43 27.57
N VAL A 228 5.35 -6.53 26.27
CA VAL A 228 6.28 -6.08 25.22
C VAL A 228 5.96 -4.70 24.67
N GLY A 229 4.75 -4.19 24.89
CA GLY A 229 4.25 -2.94 24.31
C GLY A 229 4.43 -1.71 25.17
N SER A 230 4.81 -1.87 26.44
CA SER A 230 5.08 -0.74 27.35
C SER A 230 6.25 0.11 26.86
N LEU A 231 6.20 1.41 27.13
CA LEU A 231 7.27 2.36 26.80
C LEU A 231 8.60 1.94 27.42
N ASP A 232 8.57 1.44 28.65
CA ASP A 232 9.72 1.02 29.47
C ASP A 232 9.94 -0.48 29.49
N SER A 233 9.35 -1.24 28.54
CA SER A 233 9.50 -2.68 28.46
C SER A 233 10.95 -3.11 28.33
N THR A 234 11.38 -4.01 29.23
CA THR A 234 12.68 -4.70 29.18
C THR A 234 12.62 -6.01 28.39
N GLU A 235 11.41 -6.47 28.08
CA GLU A 235 11.17 -7.73 27.36
C GLU A 235 11.05 -7.52 25.83
N ARG A 236 10.91 -6.27 25.35
CA ARG A 236 10.87 -5.97 23.93
C ARG A 236 12.28 -6.07 23.33
N PRO A 237 12.53 -6.96 22.35
CA PRO A 237 13.81 -7.04 21.66
C PRO A 237 14.16 -5.73 20.92
N PRO A 238 15.45 -5.33 20.85
CA PRO A 238 15.85 -4.10 20.18
C PRO A 238 15.39 -3.99 18.73
N ASP A 239 15.49 -5.07 17.96
CA ASP A 239 15.02 -5.10 16.57
C ASP A 239 13.51 -4.89 16.45
N ARG A 240 12.72 -5.32 17.44
CA ARG A 240 11.27 -5.05 17.50
C ARG A 240 10.98 -3.60 17.83
N SER A 241 11.85 -2.91 18.58
CA SER A 241 11.77 -1.46 18.79
C SER A 241 11.98 -0.70 17.49
N ASP A 242 12.96 -1.10 16.68
CA ASP A 242 13.21 -0.52 15.36
C ASP A 242 12.02 -0.74 14.42
N VAL A 243 11.50 -1.97 14.36
CA VAL A 243 10.32 -2.31 13.56
C VAL A 243 9.09 -1.49 13.99
N ALA A 244 8.84 -1.38 15.30
CA ALA A 244 7.73 -0.57 15.82
C ALA A 244 7.89 0.91 15.47
N THR A 245 9.10 1.46 15.59
CA THR A 245 9.44 2.85 15.23
C THR A 245 9.28 3.09 13.74
N TYR A 246 9.77 2.17 12.91
CA TYR A 246 9.65 2.26 11.45
C TYR A 246 8.18 2.32 10.99
N TYR A 247 7.36 1.38 11.45
CA TYR A 247 5.94 1.32 11.06
C TYR A 247 5.03 2.29 11.85
N ALA A 248 5.54 2.99 12.84
CA ALA A 248 4.89 4.17 13.39
C ALA A 248 4.98 5.38 12.44
N ALA A 249 6.12 5.51 11.75
CA ALA A 249 6.39 6.58 10.78
C ALA A 249 5.99 6.22 9.34
N THR A 250 5.76 4.95 9.03
CA THR A 250 5.56 4.44 7.66
C THR A 250 4.20 3.74 7.55
N SER A 251 3.31 4.29 6.75
CA SER A 251 2.00 3.66 6.48
C SER A 251 2.17 2.41 5.59
N PRO A 252 1.20 1.46 5.64
CA PRO A 252 1.16 0.35 4.67
C PRO A 252 1.18 0.81 3.21
N THR A 253 0.56 1.95 2.90
CA THR A 253 0.59 2.55 1.55
C THR A 253 2.02 2.86 1.13
N GLN A 254 2.81 3.52 1.99
CA GLN A 254 4.23 3.81 1.69
C GLN A 254 5.04 2.53 1.52
N ALA A 255 4.94 1.61 2.48
CA ALA A 255 5.73 0.38 2.49
C ALA A 255 5.45 -0.51 1.26
N PHE A 256 4.18 -0.77 0.97
CA PHE A 256 3.81 -1.68 -0.12
C PHE A 256 3.97 -1.06 -1.51
N ASN A 257 3.81 0.25 -1.68
CA ASN A 257 4.16 0.90 -2.94
C ASN A 257 5.67 0.90 -3.17
N GLN A 258 6.49 1.08 -2.13
CA GLN A 258 7.95 0.97 -2.23
C GLN A 258 8.37 -0.46 -2.62
N ALA A 259 7.80 -1.49 -1.98
CA ALA A 259 8.03 -2.88 -2.31
C ALA A 259 7.59 -3.23 -3.74
N ALA A 260 6.37 -2.82 -4.13
CA ALA A 260 5.81 -3.09 -5.46
C ALA A 260 6.68 -2.55 -6.59
N ARG A 261 7.18 -1.32 -6.45
CA ARG A 261 8.08 -0.72 -7.46
C ARG A 261 9.38 -1.50 -7.62
N GLN A 262 9.98 -1.95 -6.51
CA GLN A 262 11.22 -2.72 -6.56
C GLN A 262 11.03 -4.08 -7.24
N VAL A 263 9.96 -4.79 -6.87
CA VAL A 263 9.64 -6.08 -7.48
C VAL A 263 9.28 -5.95 -8.96
N ALA A 264 8.50 -4.93 -9.33
CA ALA A 264 8.15 -4.65 -10.73
C ALA A 264 9.39 -4.38 -11.59
N GLN A 265 10.37 -3.62 -11.06
CA GLN A 265 11.64 -3.36 -11.73
C GLN A 265 12.51 -4.63 -11.85
N GLU A 266 12.58 -5.43 -10.79
CA GLU A 266 13.31 -6.70 -10.77
C GLU A 266 12.76 -7.67 -11.81
N GLN A 267 11.43 -7.80 -11.89
CA GLN A 267 10.73 -8.68 -12.82
C GLN A 267 10.57 -8.08 -14.24
N ARG A 268 10.95 -6.82 -14.44
CA ARG A 268 10.90 -6.09 -15.72
C ARG A 268 9.51 -6.04 -16.34
N HIS A 269 8.51 -5.77 -15.52
CA HIS A 269 7.13 -5.61 -15.97
C HIS A 269 6.99 -4.45 -16.94
N SER A 270 6.06 -4.60 -17.89
CA SER A 270 5.72 -3.55 -18.85
C SER A 270 4.99 -2.39 -18.19
N LEU A 271 4.92 -1.25 -18.88
CA LEU A 271 4.17 -0.08 -18.42
C LEU A 271 2.71 -0.42 -18.08
N SER A 272 2.06 -1.23 -18.91
CA SER A 272 0.67 -1.63 -18.75
C SER A 272 0.47 -2.56 -17.55
N GLU A 273 1.37 -3.54 -17.36
CA GLU A 273 1.37 -4.42 -16.18
C GLU A 273 1.60 -3.62 -14.89
N ASN A 274 2.53 -2.66 -14.90
CA ASN A 274 2.79 -1.78 -13.76
C ASN A 274 1.58 -0.90 -13.43
N ALA A 275 0.91 -0.34 -14.44
CA ALA A 275 -0.30 0.46 -14.24
C ALA A 275 -1.43 -0.36 -13.60
N ARG A 276 -1.68 -1.58 -14.09
CA ARG A 276 -2.65 -2.50 -13.50
C ARG A 276 -2.28 -2.91 -12.07
N ALA A 277 -1.04 -3.31 -11.87
CA ALA A 277 -0.58 -3.79 -10.57
C ALA A 277 -0.72 -2.73 -9.48
N LEU A 278 -0.24 -1.52 -9.73
CA LEU A 278 -0.33 -0.43 -8.76
C LEU A 278 -1.78 0.04 -8.54
N ALA A 279 -2.65 -0.01 -9.57
CA ALA A 279 -4.07 0.26 -9.39
C ALA A 279 -4.71 -0.77 -8.43
N LEU A 280 -4.56 -2.08 -8.69
CA LEU A 280 -5.11 -3.14 -7.86
C LEU A 280 -4.58 -3.10 -6.42
N ILE A 281 -3.27 -2.89 -6.22
CA ILE A 281 -2.65 -2.80 -4.90
C ILE A 281 -3.26 -1.65 -4.10
N ASN A 282 -3.35 -0.46 -4.68
CA ASN A 282 -3.85 0.72 -3.98
C ASN A 282 -5.37 0.69 -3.77
N MET A 283 -6.16 0.12 -4.71
CA MET A 283 -7.57 -0.20 -4.49
C MET A 283 -7.74 -1.11 -3.28
N ALA A 284 -6.99 -2.20 -3.20
CA ALA A 284 -7.07 -3.16 -2.11
C ALA A 284 -6.70 -2.54 -0.75
N ILE A 285 -5.64 -1.73 -0.69
CA ILE A 285 -5.25 -0.99 0.51
C ILE A 285 -6.39 -0.06 0.96
N SER A 286 -6.91 0.76 0.05
CA SER A 286 -7.98 1.72 0.36
C SER A 286 -9.26 1.03 0.82
N ASP A 287 -9.71 0.02 0.11
CA ASP A 287 -10.95 -0.70 0.40
C ASP A 287 -10.89 -1.48 1.70
N SER A 288 -9.72 -2.07 2.01
CA SER A 288 -9.50 -2.75 3.29
C SER A 288 -9.59 -1.78 4.48
N LEU A 289 -9.18 -0.53 4.30
CA LEU A 289 -9.31 0.50 5.33
C LEU A 289 -10.77 0.93 5.51
N VAL A 290 -11.55 1.04 4.43
CA VAL A 290 -13.00 1.28 4.52
C VAL A 290 -13.68 0.15 5.29
N ALA A 291 -13.40 -1.10 4.95
CA ALA A 291 -13.92 -2.28 5.65
C ALA A 291 -13.43 -2.35 7.11
N SER A 292 -12.18 -1.97 7.37
CA SER A 292 -11.62 -1.94 8.73
C SER A 292 -12.32 -0.88 9.59
N PHE A 293 -12.54 0.34 9.07
CA PHE A 293 -13.26 1.38 9.81
C PHE A 293 -14.72 0.99 10.07
N PHE A 294 -15.39 0.30 9.13
CA PHE A 294 -16.71 -0.24 9.36
C PHE A 294 -16.73 -1.20 10.56
N ASN A 295 -15.79 -2.15 10.61
CA ASN A 295 -15.68 -3.08 11.74
C ASN A 295 -15.30 -2.38 13.05
N LYS A 296 -14.40 -1.37 12.99
CA LYS A 296 -13.95 -0.62 14.17
C LYS A 296 -15.12 0.05 14.88
N TYR A 297 -15.93 0.80 14.16
CA TYR A 297 -17.07 1.51 14.74
C TYR A 297 -18.28 0.62 15.00
N HIS A 298 -18.35 -0.57 14.35
CA HIS A 298 -19.33 -1.59 14.68
C HIS A 298 -19.07 -2.25 16.04
N TYR A 299 -17.79 -2.61 16.32
CA TYR A 299 -17.42 -3.30 17.55
C TYR A 299 -17.01 -2.37 18.69
N ASN A 300 -16.58 -1.17 18.37
CA ASN A 300 -16.18 -0.11 19.31
C ASN A 300 -15.21 -0.59 20.41
N PHE A 301 -14.26 -1.49 20.07
CA PHE A 301 -13.43 -2.18 21.04
C PHE A 301 -12.29 -1.28 21.54
N TRP A 302 -12.04 -1.30 22.86
CA TRP A 302 -11.03 -0.48 23.51
C TRP A 302 -9.59 -0.77 23.08
N ARG A 303 -8.70 0.21 23.32
CA ARG A 303 -7.26 0.10 23.06
C ARG A 303 -6.53 -0.52 24.23
N PRO A 304 -5.35 -1.16 24.01
CA PRO A 304 -4.51 -1.68 25.10
C PRO A 304 -4.23 -0.66 26.18
N GLU A 305 -3.95 0.59 25.84
CA GLU A 305 -3.72 1.67 26.81
C GLU A 305 -4.87 1.84 27.81
N THR A 306 -6.10 1.86 27.32
CA THR A 306 -7.30 1.97 28.18
C THR A 306 -7.54 0.66 28.93
N ALA A 307 -7.43 -0.47 28.26
CA ALA A 307 -7.68 -1.80 28.82
C ALA A 307 -6.71 -2.13 29.95
N ILE A 308 -5.40 -1.89 29.74
CA ILE A 308 -4.38 -2.23 30.74
C ILE A 308 -4.48 -1.32 31.97
N ARG A 309 -4.78 -0.04 31.77
CA ARG A 309 -5.01 0.87 32.92
C ARG A 309 -6.24 0.51 33.74
N ALA A 310 -7.22 -0.15 33.15
CA ALA A 310 -8.49 -0.51 33.80
C ALA A 310 -8.69 -2.05 33.88
N GLY A 311 -7.62 -2.82 33.94
CA GLY A 311 -7.65 -4.29 33.90
C GLY A 311 -8.43 -4.93 35.02
N ASP A 312 -8.62 -4.28 36.15
CA ASP A 312 -9.46 -4.70 37.26
C ASP A 312 -10.97 -4.64 36.95
N THR A 313 -11.37 -3.98 35.86
CA THR A 313 -12.78 -3.77 35.50
C THR A 313 -13.32 -4.80 34.47
N ASP A 314 -12.45 -5.54 33.78
CA ASP A 314 -12.82 -6.46 32.69
C ASP A 314 -13.41 -7.80 33.18
N GLY A 315 -13.32 -8.06 34.49
CA GLY A 315 -13.81 -9.28 35.14
C GLY A 315 -13.00 -10.53 34.80
N ASN A 316 -11.78 -10.39 34.30
CA ASN A 316 -10.85 -11.49 34.00
C ASN A 316 -9.74 -11.53 35.05
N ARG A 317 -9.65 -12.60 35.81
CA ARG A 317 -8.64 -12.75 36.87
C ARG A 317 -7.19 -12.97 36.35
N ARG A 318 -6.99 -12.96 35.04
CA ARG A 318 -5.69 -13.18 34.39
C ARG A 318 -5.12 -11.91 33.79
N THR A 319 -5.82 -10.80 33.94
CA THR A 319 -5.46 -9.45 33.46
C THR A 319 -5.26 -8.54 34.67
N ASP A 320 -4.01 -8.33 35.05
CA ASP A 320 -3.68 -7.42 36.13
C ASP A 320 -3.62 -5.97 35.59
N PRO A 321 -4.16 -4.96 36.32
CA PRO A 321 -4.11 -3.57 35.88
C PRO A 321 -2.70 -2.98 36.06
N ASP A 322 -2.32 -2.11 35.11
CA ASP A 322 -1.22 -1.16 35.29
C ASP A 322 -1.75 0.26 35.00
N PRO A 323 -2.14 1.02 36.05
CA PRO A 323 -2.67 2.38 35.88
C PRO A 323 -1.68 3.36 35.20
N ASN A 324 -0.38 3.02 35.20
CA ASN A 324 0.68 3.85 34.63
C ASN A 324 1.12 3.38 33.23
N PHE A 325 0.49 2.34 32.68
CA PHE A 325 0.85 1.84 31.37
C PHE A 325 0.89 2.95 30.32
N LEU A 326 2.02 3.11 29.67
CA LEU A 326 2.21 3.97 28.51
C LEU A 326 2.65 3.09 27.32
N PRO A 327 1.97 3.17 26.18
CA PRO A 327 2.40 2.44 24.99
C PRO A 327 3.70 3.04 24.43
N PHE A 328 4.51 2.21 23.77
CA PHE A 328 5.77 2.64 23.16
C PHE A 328 5.56 3.64 22.01
N ILE A 329 4.46 3.51 21.26
CA ILE A 329 4.06 4.48 20.25
C ILE A 329 2.69 5.07 20.57
N VAL A 330 2.39 6.26 20.03
CA VAL A 330 1.15 6.99 20.34
C VAL A 330 -0.08 6.19 19.93
N THR A 331 -1.04 6.04 20.85
CA THR A 331 -2.33 5.38 20.59
C THR A 331 -3.16 6.16 19.58
N PRO A 332 -3.60 5.53 18.45
CA PRO A 332 -4.47 6.18 17.48
C PRO A 332 -5.89 6.42 18.03
N CYS A 333 -6.50 7.54 17.62
CA CYS A 333 -7.79 8.01 18.11
C CYS A 333 -8.98 7.38 17.37
N PHE A 334 -9.11 6.06 17.44
CA PHE A 334 -10.24 5.25 16.95
C PHE A 334 -10.19 3.85 17.56
N PRO A 335 -11.31 3.09 17.55
CA PRO A 335 -11.37 1.77 18.17
C PRO A 335 -10.28 0.80 17.72
N SER A 336 -9.94 -0.18 18.57
CA SER A 336 -8.80 -1.06 18.35
C SER A 336 -9.04 -2.09 17.25
N TYR A 337 -10.10 -2.85 17.36
CA TYR A 337 -10.40 -4.03 16.55
C TYR A 337 -11.18 -3.71 15.27
N PRO A 338 -10.77 -4.25 14.10
CA PRO A 338 -9.50 -4.89 13.76
C PRO A 338 -8.38 -3.86 13.52
N SER A 339 -7.13 -4.31 13.32
CA SER A 339 -6.02 -3.42 12.98
C SER A 339 -6.10 -2.87 11.55
N ASN A 340 -6.07 -1.54 11.38
CA ASN A 340 -5.96 -0.89 10.08
C ASN A 340 -4.67 -1.27 9.35
N HIS A 341 -3.54 -1.31 10.06
CA HIS A 341 -2.25 -1.69 9.49
C HIS A 341 -2.25 -3.16 9.06
N GLY A 342 -2.79 -4.04 9.90
CA GLY A 342 -2.95 -5.46 9.56
C GLY A 342 -3.81 -5.66 8.32
N SER A 343 -4.96 -4.97 8.23
CA SER A 343 -5.88 -5.05 7.08
C SER A 343 -5.23 -4.55 5.79
N ALA A 344 -4.68 -3.34 5.81
CA ALA A 344 -4.09 -2.70 4.64
C ALA A 344 -2.87 -3.48 4.10
N ALA A 345 -1.99 -3.94 5.01
CA ALA A 345 -0.81 -4.72 4.64
C ALA A 345 -1.17 -6.06 4.01
N ASN A 346 -2.13 -6.80 4.60
CA ASN A 346 -2.52 -8.09 4.07
C ASN A 346 -3.36 -7.98 2.79
N ALA A 347 -4.11 -6.89 2.59
CA ALA A 347 -4.79 -6.62 1.32
C ALA A 347 -3.80 -6.37 0.18
N ALA A 348 -2.79 -5.53 0.41
CA ALA A 348 -1.71 -5.33 -0.54
C ALA A 348 -0.96 -6.63 -0.85
N ALA A 349 -0.54 -7.37 0.19
CA ALA A 349 0.16 -8.64 0.04
C ALA A 349 -0.68 -9.68 -0.71
N ALA A 350 -1.99 -9.74 -0.50
CA ALA A 350 -2.87 -10.67 -1.21
C ALA A 350 -2.91 -10.42 -2.72
N VAL A 351 -2.89 -9.16 -3.14
CA VAL A 351 -2.79 -8.76 -4.55
C VAL A 351 -1.39 -9.05 -5.09
N MET A 352 -0.34 -8.62 -4.38
CA MET A 352 1.04 -8.78 -4.83
C MET A 352 1.46 -10.23 -4.98
N ARG A 353 1.00 -11.13 -4.10
CA ARG A 353 1.21 -12.58 -4.23
C ARG A 353 0.69 -13.16 -5.54
N ARG A 354 -0.44 -12.66 -6.00
CA ARG A 354 -1.06 -13.10 -7.27
C ARG A 354 -0.36 -12.54 -8.49
N LEU A 355 0.19 -11.33 -8.36
CA LEU A 355 0.88 -10.64 -9.46
C LEU A 355 2.34 -11.07 -9.59
N TYR A 356 3.05 -11.25 -8.48
CA TYR A 356 4.51 -11.35 -8.43
C TYR A 356 5.02 -12.64 -7.79
N GLY A 357 4.15 -13.44 -7.16
CA GLY A 357 4.55 -14.54 -6.29
C GLY A 357 4.79 -14.08 -4.85
N GLU A 358 4.85 -15.00 -3.89
CA GLU A 358 4.98 -14.69 -2.45
C GLU A 358 6.39 -14.27 -2.04
N ALA A 359 7.42 -14.89 -2.64
CA ALA A 359 8.80 -14.82 -2.16
C ALA A 359 9.81 -14.89 -3.30
N GLY A 360 11.08 -14.73 -2.98
CA GLY A 360 12.17 -14.70 -3.95
C GLY A 360 12.51 -13.29 -4.41
N HIS A 361 11.98 -12.27 -3.72
CA HIS A 361 12.20 -10.86 -4.04
C HIS A 361 13.37 -10.28 -3.23
N SER A 362 13.89 -9.15 -3.67
CA SER A 362 14.86 -8.34 -2.94
C SER A 362 14.28 -6.96 -2.69
N MET A 363 13.77 -6.74 -1.48
CA MET A 363 13.08 -5.50 -1.12
C MET A 363 13.79 -4.81 0.05
N THR A 364 14.10 -3.53 -0.14
CA THR A 364 14.69 -2.67 0.90
C THR A 364 13.70 -1.54 1.19
N LEU A 365 13.18 -1.47 2.41
CA LEU A 365 12.28 -0.43 2.85
C LEU A 365 13.01 0.58 3.73
N SER A 366 12.86 1.85 3.42
CA SER A 366 13.44 2.97 4.16
C SER A 366 12.45 4.14 4.23
N ASN A 367 12.59 4.98 5.24
CA ASN A 367 11.78 6.18 5.38
C ASN A 367 12.66 7.34 5.86
N PRO A 368 12.68 8.50 5.15
CA PRO A 368 13.44 9.68 5.57
C PRO A 368 13.10 10.21 6.97
N ALA A 369 11.90 9.93 7.49
CA ALA A 369 11.52 10.32 8.85
C ALA A 369 12.25 9.51 9.94
N VAL A 370 12.78 8.33 9.60
CA VAL A 370 13.55 7.43 10.48
C VAL A 370 14.77 6.86 9.73
N PRO A 371 15.71 7.72 9.32
CA PRO A 371 16.73 7.38 8.33
C PRO A 371 17.74 6.32 8.78
N THR A 372 17.81 6.05 10.07
CA THR A 372 18.72 5.04 10.64
C THR A 372 18.15 3.62 10.57
N ILE A 373 16.85 3.47 10.25
CA ILE A 373 16.18 2.17 10.20
C ILE A 373 15.95 1.80 8.75
N VAL A 374 16.57 0.71 8.31
CA VAL A 374 16.42 0.13 6.98
C VAL A 374 16.05 -1.34 7.14
N LEU A 375 14.90 -1.72 6.58
CA LEU A 375 14.38 -3.07 6.68
C LEU A 375 14.54 -3.80 5.34
N GLN A 376 14.97 -5.07 5.39
CA GLN A 376 15.19 -5.90 4.20
C GLN A 376 14.30 -7.13 4.23
N TYR A 377 13.66 -7.42 3.11
CA TYR A 377 12.69 -8.48 2.98
C TYR A 377 12.87 -9.29 1.70
N THR A 378 12.55 -10.57 1.77
CA THR A 378 12.55 -11.49 0.63
C THR A 378 11.15 -12.05 0.31
N SER A 379 10.15 -11.72 1.15
CA SER A 379 8.76 -12.11 0.95
C SER A 379 7.79 -11.07 1.50
N PHE A 380 6.59 -11.02 0.95
CA PHE A 380 5.53 -10.13 1.44
C PHE A 380 5.05 -10.52 2.83
N ARG A 381 5.12 -11.81 3.18
CA ARG A 381 4.78 -12.30 4.52
C ARG A 381 5.71 -11.75 5.59
N GLN A 382 6.99 -11.57 5.32
CA GLN A 382 7.89 -10.93 6.27
C GLN A 382 7.44 -9.49 6.57
N ILE A 383 7.05 -8.73 5.54
CA ILE A 383 6.53 -7.35 5.71
C ILE A 383 5.25 -7.36 6.56
N THR A 384 4.28 -8.24 6.26
CA THR A 384 3.02 -8.31 7.02
C THR A 384 3.24 -8.75 8.47
N ASN A 385 4.18 -9.65 8.73
CA ASN A 385 4.53 -10.09 10.08
C ASN A 385 5.16 -8.95 10.90
N ASP A 386 6.12 -8.24 10.32
CA ASP A 386 6.75 -7.09 10.98
C ASP A 386 5.76 -5.97 11.24
N ILE A 387 4.82 -5.70 10.31
CA ILE A 387 3.72 -4.75 10.56
C ILE A 387 2.82 -5.22 11.71
N SER A 388 2.48 -6.50 11.79
CA SER A 388 1.72 -7.06 12.90
C SER A 388 2.45 -6.87 14.23
N ASP A 389 3.72 -7.25 14.28
CA ASP A 389 4.58 -7.08 15.45
C ASP A 389 4.71 -5.60 15.84
N ALA A 390 4.95 -4.71 14.88
CA ALA A 390 5.08 -3.29 15.13
C ALA A 390 3.92 -2.69 15.94
N ARG A 391 2.72 -3.20 15.79
CA ARG A 391 1.53 -2.67 16.50
C ARG A 391 1.39 -3.24 17.91
N VAL A 392 1.77 -4.51 18.13
CA VAL A 392 1.75 -5.18 19.43
C VAL A 392 2.92 -4.69 20.28
N TYR A 393 4.14 -4.73 19.75
CA TYR A 393 5.35 -4.20 20.39
C TYR A 393 5.31 -2.67 20.54
N GLY A 394 4.50 -2.00 19.73
CA GLY A 394 4.17 -0.58 19.87
C GLY A 394 3.18 -0.27 21.00
N GLY A 395 2.53 -1.29 21.59
CA GLY A 395 1.63 -1.14 22.71
C GLY A 395 0.24 -0.64 22.37
N ILE A 396 -0.16 -0.63 21.10
CA ILE A 396 -1.39 0.03 20.64
C ILE A 396 -2.45 -0.89 20.03
N HIS A 397 -2.14 -2.19 19.91
CA HIS A 397 -3.05 -3.21 19.44
C HIS A 397 -2.84 -4.54 20.17
N PHE A 398 -3.91 -5.26 20.39
CA PHE A 398 -3.85 -6.67 20.77
C PHE A 398 -3.43 -7.54 19.57
N ARG A 399 -2.82 -8.72 19.84
CA ARG A 399 -2.49 -9.69 18.78
C ARG A 399 -3.73 -10.09 17.98
N THR A 400 -4.83 -10.27 18.65
CA THR A 400 -6.13 -10.60 18.04
C THR A 400 -6.66 -9.53 17.08
N ASP A 401 -6.32 -8.25 17.29
CA ASP A 401 -6.63 -7.20 16.32
C ASP A 401 -5.83 -7.36 15.03
N GLN A 402 -4.59 -7.83 15.15
CA GLN A 402 -3.73 -8.07 13.99
C GLN A 402 -4.21 -9.28 13.19
N ASP A 403 -4.56 -10.38 13.88
CA ASP A 403 -5.08 -11.59 13.26
C ASP A 403 -6.38 -11.32 12.51
N ALA A 404 -7.30 -10.59 13.14
CA ALA A 404 -8.54 -10.15 12.51
C ALA A 404 -8.29 -9.20 11.33
N GLY A 405 -7.35 -8.26 11.48
CA GLY A 405 -6.91 -7.38 10.39
C GLY A 405 -6.34 -8.16 9.20
N ALA A 406 -5.54 -9.19 9.47
CA ALA A 406 -4.98 -10.05 8.43
C ALA A 406 -6.08 -10.80 7.66
N LEU A 407 -7.04 -11.39 8.37
CA LEU A 407 -8.19 -12.07 7.73
C LEU A 407 -8.99 -11.11 6.84
N LEU A 408 -9.30 -9.92 7.36
CA LEU A 408 -10.01 -8.89 6.61
C LEU A 408 -9.25 -8.48 5.35
N GLY A 409 -7.96 -8.17 5.50
CA GLY A 409 -7.12 -7.74 4.38
C GLY A 409 -7.00 -8.80 3.31
N LEU A 410 -6.80 -10.07 3.69
CA LEU A 410 -6.74 -11.19 2.74
C LEU A 410 -8.03 -11.33 1.95
N ALA A 411 -9.20 -11.22 2.61
CA ALA A 411 -10.51 -11.32 1.97
C ALA A 411 -10.75 -10.15 0.99
N VAL A 412 -10.50 -8.92 1.42
CA VAL A 412 -10.67 -7.72 0.58
C VAL A 412 -9.69 -7.74 -0.60
N GLY A 413 -8.40 -8.04 -0.36
CA GLY A 413 -7.40 -8.09 -1.42
C GLY A 413 -7.72 -9.17 -2.46
N LYS A 414 -8.24 -10.33 -2.02
CA LYS A 414 -8.75 -11.37 -2.91
C LYS A 414 -9.90 -10.84 -3.78
N ALA A 415 -10.92 -10.25 -3.17
CA ALA A 415 -12.09 -9.74 -3.88
C ALA A 415 -11.71 -8.64 -4.89
N VAL A 416 -10.82 -7.71 -4.52
CA VAL A 416 -10.34 -6.66 -5.43
C VAL A 416 -9.64 -7.27 -6.65
N TYR A 417 -8.75 -8.24 -6.45
CA TYR A 417 -8.04 -8.89 -7.56
C TYR A 417 -8.97 -9.69 -8.48
N GLU A 418 -9.94 -10.42 -7.90
CA GLU A 418 -10.84 -11.33 -8.63
C GLU A 418 -11.98 -10.63 -9.36
N HIS A 419 -12.27 -9.36 -9.07
CA HIS A 419 -13.39 -8.67 -9.69
C HIS A 419 -13.01 -7.45 -10.53
N ASN A 420 -11.71 -7.08 -10.59
CA ASN A 420 -11.30 -5.84 -11.26
C ASN A 420 -10.13 -6.05 -12.23
N LEU A 421 -10.11 -5.24 -13.27
CA LEU A 421 -9.00 -5.04 -14.20
C LEU A 421 -8.46 -6.35 -14.81
N HIS A 422 -9.34 -7.26 -15.17
CA HIS A 422 -8.97 -8.55 -15.78
C HIS A 422 -8.30 -8.37 -17.15
N PRO A 423 -7.37 -9.25 -17.55
CA PRO A 423 -6.88 -9.31 -18.93
C PRO A 423 -8.03 -9.50 -19.91
N VAL A 424 -7.95 -8.86 -21.09
CA VAL A 424 -9.02 -8.94 -22.13
C VAL A 424 -9.04 -10.33 -22.80
N HIS A 425 -7.91 -11.06 -22.77
CA HIS A 425 -7.76 -12.34 -23.47
C HIS A 425 -7.89 -13.58 -22.58
N ASP A 426 -8.28 -13.42 -21.31
CA ASP A 426 -8.56 -14.55 -20.41
C ASP A 426 -10.02 -15.06 -20.58
N ASP A 427 -10.36 -15.57 -21.79
CA ASP A 427 -11.67 -16.17 -22.08
C ASP A 427 -11.91 -17.52 -21.37
N HIS A 428 -11.01 -17.97 -20.48
CA HIS A 428 -11.12 -19.24 -19.76
C HIS A 428 -11.91 -19.19 -18.45
N TRP A 429 -12.39 -18.03 -18.01
CA TRP A 429 -13.05 -17.88 -16.69
C TRP A 429 -14.59 -17.86 -16.75
N ASP A 430 -15.22 -17.81 -17.93
CA ASP A 430 -16.68 -17.68 -18.03
C ASP A 430 -17.44 -19.02 -18.22
N ASN A 431 -16.77 -20.18 -18.30
CA ASN A 431 -17.42 -21.47 -18.57
C ASN A 431 -17.76 -22.34 -17.36
N ASP A 432 -17.42 -21.94 -16.12
CA ASP A 432 -17.66 -22.78 -14.93
C ASP A 432 -18.82 -22.29 -14.04
N ARG A 433 -19.74 -21.45 -14.55
CA ARG A 433 -20.86 -20.94 -13.75
C ARG A 433 -22.25 -21.41 -14.15
N ASP A 434 -22.37 -22.27 -15.13
CA ASP A 434 -23.70 -22.74 -15.61
C ASP A 434 -24.00 -24.23 -15.35
N ASP A 435 -23.23 -24.94 -14.54
CA ASP A 435 -23.61 -26.28 -14.10
C ASP A 435 -23.31 -26.47 -12.59
N ASP A 436 -24.29 -26.04 -11.71
CA ASP A 436 -24.71 -26.76 -10.50
C ASP A 436 -25.89 -26.01 -9.83
#